data_cfd54d96d82397bf0b4ab7c09c728844
#
_entry.id   cfd54d96d82397bf0b4ab7c09c728844
#
_cell.length_a   1.000
_cell.length_b   1.000
_cell.length_c   1.000
_cell.angle_alpha   90.00
_cell.angle_beta   90.00
_cell.angle_gamma   90.00
#
_symmetry.space_group_name_H-M   'P 1'
#
loop_
_entity.id
_entity.type
_entity.pdbx_description
1 polymer ?
#
loop_
_entity_poly.entity_id
_entity_poly.type
_entity_poly.pdbx_seq_one_letter_code
_entity_poly.pdbx_strand_id
1 'polypeptide(L)'
;MYALLKAQSNNKVAQLEKLSAIENNPQKTIRKQTAAIRHSLKTAAFAESVELFGCMTYSSKWSTSENGEFGIYSFPAEEGTTFTPVKTAADFNLSAAVYADGKFCGYRVTTYGSTVYGVNYYLFDTDGWTRDIQQTLKASYDNYPISLAYDSKTKTIYGQFMSEAGTTRLCTVDLLTGQPTQVASTGDRMYFTLSFDKEGTLYGIADDGNLYTINTATGTAASIGATGIMPSNSQSATIDLNTGKMYWAAINNKLQSALYEVNLDNGKASLVSDYDETVVLLGLYTVPPAAAHQAPAAVDKLSVNYTSPERLDANITFTAPDKTFEGDKLEGSLEVSIYVDHQKLTLENATVVAGAEFSTPYTFTEGTHKVEAFVSN
;
A
#
# COMPACT_ATOMS: atom_id res chain seq x y z
N MET A 1 31.05 -3.25 -8.62
CA MET A 1 29.71 -2.68 -8.79
C MET A 1 29.75 -1.15 -8.94
N TYR A 2 30.35 -0.40 -8.00
CA TYR A 2 30.44 1.08 -8.04
C TYR A 2 31.12 1.66 -9.31
N ALA A 3 32.17 1.01 -9.82
CA ALA A 3 32.88 1.44 -11.03
C ALA A 3 32.06 1.27 -12.32
N LEU A 4 31.16 0.29 -12.39
CA LEU A 4 30.27 0.06 -13.55
C LEU A 4 29.17 1.11 -13.64
N LEU A 5 28.60 1.51 -12.49
CA LEU A 5 27.53 2.52 -12.41
C LEU A 5 28.06 3.91 -12.81
N LYS A 6 29.31 4.23 -12.44
CA LYS A 6 29.95 5.51 -12.80
C LYS A 6 30.28 5.61 -14.30
N ALA A 7 30.62 4.50 -14.95
CA ALA A 7 30.88 4.45 -16.38
C ALA A 7 29.60 4.62 -17.23
N GLN A 8 28.46 4.17 -16.76
CA GLN A 8 27.16 4.30 -17.45
C GLN A 8 26.60 5.72 -17.34
N SER A 9 26.78 6.41 -16.20
CA SER A 9 26.38 7.81 -16.01
C SER A 9 27.08 8.74 -17.01
N ASN A 10 28.39 8.56 -17.21
CA ASN A 10 29.16 9.39 -18.13
C ASN A 10 28.77 9.19 -19.61
N ASN A 11 28.23 8.03 -19.98
CA ASN A 11 27.79 7.77 -21.35
C ASN A 11 26.42 8.39 -21.66
N LYS A 12 25.55 8.55 -20.65
CA LYS A 12 24.22 9.18 -20.78
C LYS A 12 24.32 10.70 -20.94
N VAL A 13 25.25 11.34 -20.21
CA VAL A 13 25.54 12.79 -20.36
C VAL A 13 26.05 13.12 -21.76
N ALA A 14 26.93 12.30 -22.34
CA ALA A 14 27.44 12.48 -23.68
C ALA A 14 26.38 12.26 -24.79
N GLN A 15 25.34 11.47 -24.54
CA GLN A 15 24.20 11.31 -25.47
C GLN A 15 23.23 12.49 -25.40
N LEU A 16 22.98 13.06 -24.22
CA LEU A 16 22.12 14.23 -24.04
C LEU A 16 22.73 15.47 -24.69
N GLU A 17 24.05 15.67 -24.61
CA GLU A 17 24.74 16.74 -25.29
C GLU A 17 24.70 16.64 -26.84
N LYS A 18 24.64 15.43 -27.40
CA LYS A 18 24.44 15.21 -28.84
C LYS A 18 23.01 15.47 -29.30
N LEU A 19 21.99 15.24 -28.45
CA LEU A 19 20.59 15.52 -28.79
C LEU A 19 20.27 17.01 -28.74
N SER A 20 20.89 17.78 -27.84
CA SER A 20 20.73 19.25 -27.75
C SER A 20 21.34 20.02 -28.91
N ALA A 21 22.27 19.41 -29.67
CA ALA A 21 22.92 20.01 -30.82
C ALA A 21 22.12 19.91 -32.14
N ILE A 22 21.00 19.18 -32.17
CA ILE A 22 20.21 18.95 -33.40
C ILE A 22 18.97 19.87 -33.49
N GLU A 23 18.60 20.60 -32.44
CA GLU A 23 17.40 21.45 -32.39
C GLU A 23 17.70 22.96 -32.48
N ASN A 24 18.27 23.42 -33.58
CA ASN A 24 18.30 24.84 -33.83
C ASN A 24 17.70 25.20 -35.20
N ASN A 25 16.35 25.20 -35.25
CA ASN A 25 15.63 25.98 -36.28
C ASN A 25 14.25 26.44 -35.72
N PRO A 26 14.16 27.69 -35.17
CA PRO A 26 13.08 28.12 -34.30
C PRO A 26 11.76 28.51 -34.98
N GLN A 27 11.64 28.63 -36.26
CA GLN A 27 10.47 29.30 -36.85
C GLN A 27 9.38 28.43 -37.48
N LYS A 28 9.60 27.12 -37.68
CA LYS A 28 8.55 26.22 -38.22
C LYS A 28 7.81 25.37 -37.18
N THR A 29 8.37 25.19 -36.01
CA THR A 29 7.86 24.31 -34.95
C THR A 29 6.77 24.96 -34.10
N ILE A 30 6.85 26.30 -33.90
CA ILE A 30 5.94 27.02 -32.97
C ILE A 30 4.46 27.01 -33.41
N ARG A 31 4.15 27.05 -34.70
CA ARG A 31 2.74 27.07 -35.16
C ARG A 31 2.01 25.71 -35.06
N LYS A 32 2.74 24.59 -35.16
CA LYS A 32 2.14 23.24 -34.99
C LYS A 32 1.99 22.86 -33.53
N GLN A 33 2.94 23.24 -32.68
CA GLN A 33 2.87 22.98 -31.24
C GLN A 33 1.75 23.76 -30.55
N THR A 34 1.49 25.02 -30.92
CA THR A 34 0.42 25.84 -30.31
C THR A 34 -0.98 25.30 -30.65
N ALA A 35 -1.18 24.67 -31.79
CA ALA A 35 -2.45 24.05 -32.17
C ALA A 35 -2.67 22.71 -31.43
N ALA A 36 -1.61 21.88 -31.26
CA ALA A 36 -1.64 20.64 -30.53
C ALA A 36 -1.88 20.87 -29.02
N ILE A 37 -1.23 21.87 -28.45
CA ILE A 37 -1.40 22.27 -27.04
C ILE A 37 -2.84 22.80 -26.79
N ARG A 38 -3.42 23.58 -27.70
CA ARG A 38 -4.81 24.06 -27.57
C ARG A 38 -5.86 22.96 -27.74
N HIS A 39 -5.56 21.88 -28.45
CA HIS A 39 -6.46 20.73 -28.57
C HIS A 39 -6.35 19.79 -27.36
N SER A 40 -5.16 19.63 -26.81
CA SER A 40 -4.90 18.87 -25.59
C SER A 40 -5.53 19.52 -24.34
N LEU A 41 -5.54 20.87 -24.28
CA LEU A 41 -6.12 21.58 -23.13
C LEU A 41 -7.66 21.63 -23.12
N LYS A 42 -8.34 21.18 -24.20
CA LYS A 42 -9.82 21.17 -24.26
C LYS A 42 -10.46 19.83 -23.88
N THR A 43 -9.67 18.77 -23.68
CA THR A 43 -10.16 17.42 -23.35
C THR A 43 -9.50 16.77 -22.14
N ALA A 44 -8.61 17.46 -21.46
CA ALA A 44 -8.11 17.02 -20.17
C ALA A 44 -9.03 17.56 -19.09
N ALA A 45 -10.10 16.84 -18.73
CA ALA A 45 -10.43 16.74 -17.33
C ALA A 45 -9.14 16.26 -16.67
N PHE A 46 -8.58 17.04 -15.74
CA PHE A 46 -7.44 16.63 -14.94
C PHE A 46 -7.85 15.33 -14.22
N ALA A 47 -7.46 14.19 -14.76
CA ALA A 47 -7.37 13.00 -13.94
C ALA A 47 -6.21 13.33 -12.99
N GLU A 48 -6.53 13.57 -11.71
CA GLU A 48 -5.52 13.71 -10.68
C GLU A 48 -4.59 12.50 -10.79
N SER A 49 -3.28 12.75 -10.89
CA SER A 49 -2.30 11.68 -10.95
C SER A 49 -2.42 10.87 -9.67
N VAL A 50 -2.40 9.53 -9.78
CA VAL A 50 -2.47 8.66 -8.61
C VAL A 50 -1.24 8.92 -7.74
N GLU A 51 -1.44 9.29 -6.48
CA GLU A 51 -0.36 9.43 -5.51
C GLU A 51 0.01 8.03 -4.99
N LEU A 52 1.27 7.68 -5.12
CA LEU A 52 1.85 6.44 -4.65
C LEU A 52 2.68 6.68 -3.40
N PHE A 53 2.71 5.71 -2.52
CA PHE A 53 3.54 5.67 -1.33
C PHE A 53 4.35 4.39 -1.30
N GLY A 54 5.58 4.45 -0.79
CA GLY A 54 6.44 3.28 -0.65
C GLY A 54 7.56 3.48 0.36
N CYS A 55 8.02 2.39 0.95
CA CYS A 55 9.16 2.39 1.84
C CYS A 55 10.46 2.32 1.03
N MET A 56 11.20 3.42 0.97
CA MET A 56 12.52 3.46 0.34
C MET A 56 13.56 2.86 1.29
N THR A 57 14.14 1.74 0.89
CA THR A 57 15.16 1.02 1.66
C THR A 57 16.54 1.08 1.02
N TYR A 58 16.64 1.68 -0.14
CA TYR A 58 17.91 1.95 -0.82
C TYR A 58 17.74 3.07 -1.85
N SER A 59 18.75 3.92 -1.96
CA SER A 59 18.96 4.84 -3.08
C SER A 59 20.45 4.91 -3.43
N SER A 60 20.76 4.92 -4.71
CA SER A 60 22.15 5.12 -5.17
C SER A 60 22.69 6.53 -4.92
N LYS A 61 21.82 7.47 -4.55
CA LYS A 61 22.21 8.84 -4.14
C LYS A 61 22.73 8.90 -2.70
N TRP A 62 22.46 7.90 -1.88
CA TRP A 62 22.98 7.86 -0.51
C TRP A 62 24.48 7.56 -0.53
N SER A 63 25.24 8.30 0.27
CA SER A 63 26.70 8.17 0.30
C SER A 63 27.16 6.85 0.93
N THR A 64 26.41 6.34 1.91
CA THR A 64 26.60 5.02 2.54
C THR A 64 25.24 4.49 2.97
N SER A 65 25.17 3.17 3.24
CA SER A 65 23.97 2.57 3.84
C SER A 65 23.74 3.04 5.28
N GLU A 66 24.77 3.53 5.98
CA GLU A 66 24.68 4.06 7.34
C GLU A 66 24.02 5.46 7.36
N ASN A 67 24.15 6.20 6.25
CA ASN A 67 23.55 7.53 6.07
C ASN A 67 22.29 7.45 5.18
N GLY A 68 21.67 6.27 5.08
CA GLY A 68 20.45 6.08 4.31
C GLY A 68 19.26 6.79 4.96
N GLU A 69 18.52 7.52 4.16
CA GLU A 69 17.25 8.15 4.56
C GLU A 69 16.11 7.13 4.38
N PHE A 70 16.21 5.99 5.07
CA PHE A 70 15.16 4.96 5.03
C PHE A 70 13.83 5.54 5.47
N GLY A 71 12.75 5.25 4.75
CA GLY A 71 11.47 5.82 5.14
C GLY A 71 10.37 5.64 4.12
N ILE A 72 9.22 6.18 4.47
CA ILE A 72 8.07 6.29 3.59
C ILE A 72 8.22 7.57 2.76
N TYR A 73 8.05 7.40 1.46
CA TYR A 73 8.05 8.48 0.48
C TYR A 73 6.75 8.45 -0.31
N SER A 74 6.23 9.63 -0.64
CA SER A 74 5.15 9.80 -1.60
C SER A 74 5.70 10.28 -2.94
N PHE A 75 5.02 9.92 -4.02
CA PHE A 75 5.36 10.34 -5.37
C PHE A 75 4.19 10.11 -6.34
N PRO A 76 3.97 11.02 -7.32
CA PRO A 76 2.90 10.85 -8.29
C PRO A 76 3.23 9.76 -9.32
N ALA A 77 2.20 9.05 -9.80
CA ALA A 77 2.32 8.06 -10.87
C ALA A 77 2.34 8.74 -12.25
N GLU A 78 3.37 9.57 -12.51
CA GLU A 78 3.55 10.33 -13.75
C GLU A 78 5.03 10.43 -14.15
N GLU A 79 5.29 10.91 -15.36
CA GLU A 79 6.66 11.12 -15.84
C GLU A 79 7.38 12.19 -15.01
N GLY A 80 8.66 11.98 -14.70
CA GLY A 80 9.48 12.91 -13.93
C GLY A 80 9.25 12.83 -12.42
N THR A 81 8.89 11.64 -11.91
CA THR A 81 8.63 11.37 -10.49
C THR A 81 9.70 11.97 -9.57
N THR A 82 9.23 12.72 -8.57
CA THR A 82 10.03 13.22 -7.45
C THR A 82 9.57 12.58 -6.15
N PHE A 83 10.51 12.01 -5.39
CA PHE A 83 10.22 11.40 -4.10
C PHE A 83 10.16 12.44 -3.00
N THR A 84 9.03 12.54 -2.32
CA THR A 84 8.82 13.43 -1.16
C THR A 84 8.81 12.60 0.12
N PRO A 85 9.73 12.87 1.08
CA PRO A 85 9.74 12.12 2.33
C PRO A 85 8.51 12.43 3.18
N VAL A 86 7.78 11.38 3.57
CA VAL A 86 6.64 11.44 4.51
C VAL A 86 7.15 11.19 5.93
N LYS A 87 7.96 10.15 6.11
CA LYS A 87 8.57 9.79 7.38
C LYS A 87 9.87 9.03 7.17
N THR A 88 10.95 9.50 7.77
CA THR A 88 12.25 8.82 7.75
C THR A 88 12.67 8.37 9.14
N ALA A 89 13.16 7.15 9.25
CA ALA A 89 13.76 6.59 10.46
C ALA A 89 14.51 5.29 10.14
N ALA A 90 15.50 4.93 10.97
CA ALA A 90 16.29 3.70 10.80
C ALA A 90 15.43 2.41 10.84
N ASP A 91 14.26 2.47 11.47
CA ASP A 91 13.32 1.34 11.55
C ASP A 91 12.74 0.94 10.19
N PHE A 92 12.71 1.86 9.22
CA PHE A 92 12.27 1.59 7.85
C PHE A 92 13.33 0.92 6.96
N ASN A 93 14.47 0.52 7.49
CA ASN A 93 15.39 -0.38 6.79
C ASN A 93 14.81 -1.80 6.77
N LEU A 94 13.86 -2.04 5.88
CA LEU A 94 13.07 -3.27 5.78
C LEU A 94 13.52 -4.13 4.60
N SER A 95 13.19 -5.41 4.62
CA SER A 95 13.43 -6.40 3.56
C SER A 95 12.16 -6.73 2.76
N ALA A 96 11.00 -6.61 3.39
CA ALA A 96 9.68 -6.68 2.76
C ALA A 96 8.68 -5.89 3.62
N ALA A 97 7.67 -5.31 2.99
CA ALA A 97 6.68 -4.49 3.69
C ALA A 97 5.32 -4.50 2.97
N VAL A 98 4.27 -4.07 3.68
CA VAL A 98 2.92 -3.89 3.15
C VAL A 98 2.14 -2.85 3.97
N TYR A 99 1.29 -2.08 3.29
CA TYR A 99 0.26 -1.25 3.90
C TYR A 99 -1.04 -2.05 4.06
N ALA A 100 -1.69 -1.93 5.21
CA ALA A 100 -2.92 -2.64 5.56
C ALA A 100 -3.82 -1.75 6.43
N ASP A 101 -4.83 -1.11 5.85
CA ASP A 101 -5.86 -0.34 6.55
C ASP A 101 -5.33 0.60 7.66
N GLY A 102 -4.50 1.59 7.29
CA GLY A 102 -3.93 2.55 8.23
C GLY A 102 -2.76 2.00 9.07
N LYS A 103 -2.33 0.77 8.83
CA LYS A 103 -1.12 0.19 9.40
C LYS A 103 -0.11 -0.08 8.29
N PHE A 104 1.16 0.10 8.61
CA PHE A 104 2.27 -0.30 7.75
C PHE A 104 3.14 -1.30 8.49
N CYS A 105 3.30 -2.48 7.94
CA CYS A 105 4.12 -3.48 8.58
C CYS A 105 5.20 -4.02 7.65
N GLY A 106 6.26 -4.54 8.24
CA GLY A 106 7.36 -5.10 7.46
C GLY A 106 8.36 -5.88 8.29
N TYR A 107 9.26 -6.52 7.58
CA TYR A 107 10.30 -7.35 8.16
C TYR A 107 11.67 -6.79 7.82
N ARG A 108 12.55 -6.83 8.81
CA ARG A 108 13.99 -6.69 8.60
C ARG A 108 14.64 -8.05 8.76
N VAL A 109 15.24 -8.54 7.69
CA VAL A 109 15.99 -9.79 7.71
C VAL A 109 17.47 -9.49 7.62
N THR A 110 18.26 -10.07 8.55
CA THR A 110 19.71 -9.95 8.55
C THR A 110 20.30 -11.28 8.13
N THR A 111 21.11 -11.26 7.07
CA THR A 111 21.78 -12.44 6.52
C THR A 111 23.28 -12.23 6.46
N TYR A 112 24.04 -13.34 6.56
CA TYR A 112 25.46 -13.38 6.23
C TYR A 112 25.72 -14.63 5.40
N GLY A 113 26.15 -14.45 4.15
CA GLY A 113 26.16 -15.53 3.16
C GLY A 113 24.74 -16.10 3.00
N SER A 114 24.62 -17.42 3.13
CA SER A 114 23.35 -18.15 3.07
C SER A 114 22.71 -18.39 4.44
N THR A 115 23.12 -17.68 5.50
CA THR A 115 22.58 -17.88 6.86
C THR A 115 21.71 -16.69 7.26
N VAL A 116 20.51 -16.97 7.77
CA VAL A 116 19.62 -15.98 8.39
C VAL A 116 20.01 -15.84 9.87
N TYR A 117 20.48 -14.66 10.26
CA TYR A 117 20.90 -14.36 11.64
C TYR A 117 19.83 -13.66 12.47
N GLY A 118 18.93 -12.97 11.83
CA GLY A 118 17.88 -12.25 12.52
C GLY A 118 16.68 -11.96 11.62
N VAL A 119 15.51 -12.04 12.21
CA VAL A 119 14.25 -11.62 11.60
C VAL A 119 13.50 -10.78 12.62
N ASN A 120 13.30 -9.51 12.31
CA ASN A 120 12.50 -8.60 13.12
C ASN A 120 11.29 -8.15 12.34
N TYR A 121 10.15 -8.17 12.98
CA TYR A 121 8.89 -7.64 12.48
C TYR A 121 8.61 -6.28 13.12
N TYR A 122 8.09 -5.35 12.33
CA TYR A 122 7.72 -4.01 12.74
C TYR A 122 6.29 -3.72 12.30
N LEU A 123 5.52 -3.08 13.18
CA LEU A 123 4.20 -2.53 12.88
C LEU A 123 4.20 -1.05 13.24
N PHE A 124 3.76 -0.22 12.31
CA PHE A 124 3.63 1.23 12.46
C PHE A 124 2.18 1.63 12.28
N ASP A 125 1.70 2.55 13.11
CA ASP A 125 0.50 3.32 12.84
C ASP A 125 0.82 4.39 11.80
N THR A 126 0.03 4.48 10.72
CA THR A 126 0.27 5.49 9.68
C THR A 126 -0.29 6.86 10.04
N ASP A 127 -1.14 6.95 11.07
CA ASP A 127 -1.49 8.21 11.68
C ASP A 127 -0.35 8.65 12.64
N GLY A 128 0.44 9.61 12.17
CA GLY A 128 1.62 10.10 12.89
C GLY A 128 2.87 9.22 12.81
N TRP A 129 2.82 8.08 12.14
CA TRP A 129 3.97 7.17 11.91
C TRP A 129 4.67 6.72 13.20
N THR A 130 3.89 6.32 14.19
CA THR A 130 4.40 5.73 15.42
C THR A 130 4.65 4.24 15.25
N ARG A 131 5.76 3.75 15.83
CA ARG A 131 6.01 2.31 15.88
C ARG A 131 5.22 1.68 17.03
N ASP A 132 4.20 0.89 16.70
CA ASP A 132 3.36 0.18 17.67
C ASP A 132 4.04 -1.09 18.18
N ILE A 133 4.67 -1.86 17.26
CA ILE A 133 5.25 -3.17 17.58
C ILE A 133 6.65 -3.28 16.95
N GLN A 134 7.56 -3.88 17.72
CA GLN A 134 8.80 -4.48 17.25
C GLN A 134 8.92 -5.85 17.91
N GLN A 135 8.99 -6.89 17.08
CA GLN A 135 9.09 -8.26 17.56
C GLN A 135 10.20 -9.01 16.84
N THR A 136 10.99 -9.76 17.60
CA THR A 136 12.00 -10.66 17.05
C THR A 136 11.40 -12.04 16.82
N LEU A 137 11.48 -12.52 15.59
CA LEU A 137 11.06 -13.85 15.20
C LEU A 137 12.26 -14.81 15.19
N LYS A 138 11.98 -16.11 15.15
CA LYS A 138 13.05 -17.10 14.97
C LYS A 138 13.85 -16.78 13.69
N ALA A 139 15.17 -16.73 13.80
CA ALA A 139 16.08 -16.58 12.67
C ALA A 139 16.04 -17.88 11.83
N SER A 140 15.32 -17.86 10.74
CA SER A 140 15.07 -19.02 9.87
C SER A 140 14.59 -18.52 8.50
N TYR A 141 14.88 -19.26 7.44
CA TYR A 141 14.29 -19.04 6.13
C TYR A 141 12.77 -19.13 6.14
N ASP A 142 12.18 -19.92 7.04
CA ASP A 142 10.72 -19.97 7.21
C ASP A 142 10.10 -18.65 7.62
N ASN A 143 10.86 -17.71 8.15
CA ASN A 143 10.43 -16.36 8.48
C ASN A 143 11.00 -15.29 7.54
N TYR A 144 11.56 -15.70 6.40
CA TYR A 144 12.11 -14.80 5.39
C TYR A 144 11.07 -14.48 4.33
N PRO A 145 10.43 -13.29 4.35
CA PRO A 145 9.47 -12.89 3.33
C PRO A 145 10.19 -12.47 2.05
N ILE A 146 9.60 -12.82 0.90
CA ILE A 146 10.00 -12.36 -0.42
C ILE A 146 9.18 -11.12 -0.78
N SER A 147 7.86 -11.21 -0.62
CA SER A 147 6.90 -10.13 -0.90
C SER A 147 5.65 -10.28 -0.04
N LEU A 148 4.96 -9.16 0.18
CA LEU A 148 3.74 -9.09 0.97
C LEU A 148 2.64 -8.38 0.19
N ALA A 149 1.37 -8.73 0.46
CA ALA A 149 0.20 -8.06 -0.06
C ALA A 149 -0.95 -8.10 0.96
N TYR A 150 -1.80 -7.10 0.93
CA TYR A 150 -2.98 -7.02 1.77
C TYR A 150 -4.25 -7.21 0.95
N ASP A 151 -5.08 -8.17 1.33
CA ASP A 151 -6.42 -8.36 0.80
C ASP A 151 -7.40 -7.50 1.60
N SER A 152 -7.82 -6.38 1.05
CA SER A 152 -8.75 -5.44 1.69
C SER A 152 -10.16 -6.03 1.86
N LYS A 153 -10.53 -7.04 1.06
CA LYS A 153 -11.82 -7.72 1.13
C LYS A 153 -11.93 -8.65 2.34
N THR A 154 -10.88 -9.43 2.61
CA THR A 154 -10.84 -10.37 3.74
C THR A 154 -10.09 -9.83 4.96
N LYS A 155 -9.51 -8.63 4.85
CA LYS A 155 -8.68 -7.99 5.88
C LYS A 155 -7.48 -8.87 6.28
N THR A 156 -6.89 -9.57 5.32
CA THR A 156 -5.83 -10.55 5.55
C THR A 156 -4.54 -10.14 4.83
N ILE A 157 -3.43 -10.18 5.54
CA ILE A 157 -2.11 -10.02 4.93
C ILE A 157 -1.65 -11.40 4.44
N TYR A 158 -1.26 -11.45 3.17
CA TYR A 158 -0.59 -12.59 2.56
C TYR A 158 0.86 -12.24 2.28
N GLY A 159 1.72 -13.25 2.28
CA GLY A 159 3.10 -13.09 1.88
C GLY A 159 3.66 -14.37 1.27
N GLN A 160 4.57 -14.22 0.32
CA GLN A 160 5.40 -15.33 -0.08
C GLN A 160 6.64 -15.36 0.81
N PHE A 161 6.90 -16.49 1.40
CA PHE A 161 8.05 -16.76 2.27
C PHE A 161 8.93 -17.84 1.68
N MET A 162 10.20 -17.78 2.01
CA MET A 162 11.12 -18.88 1.75
C MET A 162 10.81 -20.08 2.67
N SER A 163 11.47 -21.18 2.44
CA SER A 163 11.39 -22.39 3.23
C SER A 163 12.81 -22.90 3.46
N GLU A 164 13.07 -23.52 4.62
CA GLU A 164 14.32 -24.22 4.90
C GLU A 164 14.63 -25.33 3.87
N ALA A 165 13.61 -25.83 3.19
CA ALA A 165 13.76 -26.81 2.10
C ALA A 165 14.22 -26.20 0.76
N GLY A 166 14.39 -24.86 0.67
CA GLY A 166 14.79 -24.16 -0.54
C GLY A 166 13.64 -23.92 -1.53
N THR A 167 12.40 -24.18 -1.14
CA THR A 167 11.18 -23.88 -1.89
C THR A 167 10.52 -22.60 -1.36
N THR A 168 9.41 -22.19 -1.95
CA THR A 168 8.63 -21.05 -1.50
C THR A 168 7.22 -21.47 -1.09
N ARG A 169 6.60 -20.66 -0.23
CA ARG A 169 5.28 -20.94 0.31
C ARG A 169 4.47 -19.64 0.46
N LEU A 170 3.19 -19.73 0.20
CA LEU A 170 2.24 -18.67 0.49
C LEU A 170 1.76 -18.81 1.93
N CYS A 171 1.81 -17.72 2.67
CA CYS A 171 1.42 -17.66 4.07
C CYS A 171 0.42 -16.53 4.28
N THR A 172 -0.46 -16.65 5.27
CA THR A 172 -1.07 -15.50 5.93
C THR A 172 -0.12 -15.00 7.01
N VAL A 173 -0.21 -13.70 7.33
CA VAL A 173 0.63 -13.05 8.35
C VAL A 173 -0.27 -12.47 9.43
N ASP A 174 -0.01 -12.82 10.66
CA ASP A 174 -0.66 -12.20 11.81
C ASP A 174 -0.15 -10.76 11.98
N LEU A 175 -1.03 -9.78 11.93
CA LEU A 175 -0.68 -8.35 11.96
C LEU A 175 0.03 -7.93 13.25
N LEU A 176 -0.30 -8.54 14.38
CA LEU A 176 0.24 -8.12 15.68
C LEU A 176 1.56 -8.81 16.02
N THR A 177 1.77 -10.02 15.51
CA THR A 177 2.98 -10.81 15.85
C THR A 177 3.96 -10.93 14.69
N GLY A 178 3.52 -10.69 13.46
CA GLY A 178 4.30 -10.94 12.24
C GLY A 178 4.53 -12.43 11.96
N GLN A 179 3.84 -13.35 12.66
CA GLN A 179 4.03 -14.79 12.45
C GLN A 179 3.38 -15.23 11.13
N PRO A 180 4.15 -15.85 10.21
CA PRO A 180 3.58 -16.44 9.01
C PRO A 180 2.95 -17.79 9.31
N THR A 181 1.75 -18.03 8.80
CA THR A 181 1.07 -19.32 8.79
C THR A 181 0.92 -19.79 7.35
N GLN A 182 1.54 -20.91 7.01
CA GLN A 182 1.47 -21.45 5.64
C GLN A 182 0.04 -21.84 5.27
N VAL A 183 -0.41 -21.36 4.11
CA VAL A 183 -1.70 -21.74 3.50
C VAL A 183 -1.51 -22.62 2.27
N ALA A 184 -0.40 -22.43 1.52
CA ALA A 184 -0.11 -23.22 0.33
C ALA A 184 1.39 -23.28 0.04
N SER A 185 1.81 -24.25 -0.79
CA SER A 185 3.14 -24.25 -1.43
C SER A 185 3.06 -23.53 -2.77
N THR A 186 4.06 -22.74 -3.10
CA THR A 186 4.22 -22.08 -4.40
C THR A 186 5.36 -22.70 -5.23
N GLY A 187 5.91 -23.82 -4.77
CA GLY A 187 7.00 -24.51 -5.45
C GLY A 187 8.32 -23.75 -5.39
N ASP A 188 9.02 -23.68 -6.52
CA ASP A 188 10.33 -23.01 -6.63
C ASP A 188 10.22 -21.60 -7.19
N ARG A 189 9.01 -21.15 -7.61
CA ARG A 189 8.80 -19.85 -8.21
C ARG A 189 8.82 -18.76 -7.16
N MET A 190 9.63 -17.73 -7.37
CA MET A 190 9.68 -16.55 -6.53
C MET A 190 8.83 -15.44 -7.14
N TYR A 191 7.87 -14.91 -6.37
CA TYR A 191 7.11 -13.71 -6.74
C TYR A 191 7.74 -12.50 -6.08
N PHE A 192 8.48 -11.70 -6.87
CA PHE A 192 9.10 -10.47 -6.37
C PHE A 192 8.08 -9.43 -5.92
N THR A 193 6.87 -9.51 -6.45
CA THR A 193 5.76 -8.66 -6.03
C THR A 193 4.50 -9.48 -5.83
N LEU A 194 3.68 -9.08 -4.87
CA LEU A 194 2.31 -9.53 -4.68
C LEU A 194 1.40 -8.32 -4.59
N SER A 195 0.18 -8.40 -5.12
CA SER A 195 -0.84 -7.37 -4.96
C SER A 195 -2.24 -7.95 -5.15
N PHE A 196 -3.22 -7.48 -4.38
CA PHE A 196 -4.62 -7.84 -4.55
C PHE A 196 -5.39 -6.76 -5.30
N ASP A 197 -6.34 -7.18 -6.13
CA ASP A 197 -7.38 -6.30 -6.64
C ASP A 197 -8.55 -6.20 -5.64
N LYS A 198 -9.53 -5.34 -5.95
CA LYS A 198 -10.72 -5.14 -5.10
C LYS A 198 -11.65 -6.36 -5.06
N GLU A 199 -11.55 -7.26 -6.03
CA GLU A 199 -12.29 -8.52 -6.09
C GLU A 199 -11.67 -9.62 -5.22
N GLY A 200 -10.43 -9.42 -4.72
CA GLY A 200 -9.66 -10.37 -3.93
C GLY A 200 -8.86 -11.35 -4.78
N THR A 201 -8.54 -10.99 -6.02
CA THR A 201 -7.63 -11.76 -6.87
C THR A 201 -6.19 -11.39 -6.52
N LEU A 202 -5.37 -12.39 -6.20
CA LEU A 202 -3.95 -12.19 -5.95
C LEU A 202 -3.16 -12.26 -7.26
N TYR A 203 -2.41 -11.19 -7.52
CA TYR A 203 -1.46 -11.09 -8.63
C TYR A 203 -0.03 -11.14 -8.11
N GLY A 204 0.88 -11.68 -8.93
CA GLY A 204 2.31 -11.68 -8.62
C GLY A 204 3.17 -11.60 -9.89
N ILE A 205 4.24 -10.80 -9.84
CA ILE A 205 5.28 -10.79 -10.88
C ILE A 205 6.40 -11.69 -10.39
N ALA A 206 6.70 -12.72 -11.19
CA ALA A 206 7.64 -13.76 -10.82
C ALA A 206 9.05 -13.48 -11.34
N ASP A 207 9.99 -14.30 -10.88
CA ASP A 207 11.41 -14.30 -11.25
C ASP A 207 11.67 -14.55 -12.74
N ASP A 208 10.70 -15.13 -13.46
CA ASP A 208 10.72 -15.31 -14.93
C ASP A 208 10.22 -14.07 -15.71
N GLY A 209 9.86 -12.99 -15.01
CA GLY A 209 9.35 -11.75 -15.59
C GLY A 209 7.90 -11.80 -16.10
N ASN A 210 7.15 -12.84 -15.74
CA ASN A 210 5.73 -12.94 -16.10
C ASN A 210 4.82 -12.49 -14.95
N LEU A 211 3.66 -11.94 -15.31
CA LEU A 211 2.56 -11.70 -14.39
C LEU A 211 1.70 -12.96 -14.28
N TYR A 212 1.29 -13.28 -13.07
CA TYR A 212 0.45 -14.44 -12.74
C TYR A 212 -0.74 -14.02 -11.87
N THR A 213 -1.86 -14.75 -11.98
CA THR A 213 -2.83 -14.89 -10.89
C THR A 213 -2.46 -16.07 -10.01
N ILE A 214 -2.69 -15.96 -8.70
CA ILE A 214 -2.33 -16.97 -7.71
C ILE A 214 -3.57 -17.34 -6.91
N ASN A 215 -3.91 -18.62 -6.87
CA ASN A 215 -4.98 -19.12 -6.02
C ASN A 215 -4.48 -19.17 -4.57
N THR A 216 -5.08 -18.38 -3.68
CA THR A 216 -4.65 -18.26 -2.29
C THR A 216 -4.84 -19.54 -1.47
N ALA A 217 -5.79 -20.41 -1.84
CA ALA A 217 -6.05 -21.65 -1.12
C ALA A 217 -5.12 -22.80 -1.53
N THR A 218 -4.66 -22.82 -2.79
CA THR A 218 -3.87 -23.93 -3.34
C THR A 218 -2.44 -23.57 -3.69
N GLY A 219 -2.11 -22.28 -3.80
CA GLY A 219 -0.82 -21.79 -4.28
C GLY A 219 -0.62 -21.95 -5.79
N THR A 220 -1.58 -22.54 -6.51
CA THR A 220 -1.48 -22.71 -7.95
C THR A 220 -1.57 -21.37 -8.68
N ALA A 221 -0.75 -21.20 -9.72
CA ALA A 221 -0.68 -19.96 -10.47
C ALA A 221 -1.01 -20.18 -11.93
N ALA A 222 -1.72 -19.20 -12.51
CA ALA A 222 -1.97 -19.12 -13.95
C ALA A 222 -1.23 -17.91 -14.53
N SER A 223 -0.43 -18.15 -15.58
CA SER A 223 0.28 -17.07 -16.26
C SER A 223 -0.70 -16.21 -17.07
N ILE A 224 -0.58 -14.89 -16.92
CA ILE A 224 -1.28 -13.90 -17.72
C ILE A 224 -0.43 -13.52 -18.92
N GLY A 225 0.86 -13.22 -18.73
CA GLY A 225 1.78 -12.89 -19.80
C GLY A 225 3.07 -12.24 -19.33
N ALA A 226 3.99 -12.01 -20.27
CA ALA A 226 5.27 -11.42 -19.99
C ALA A 226 5.19 -9.90 -19.80
N THR A 227 5.84 -9.39 -18.73
CA THR A 227 5.94 -7.95 -18.51
C THR A 227 6.89 -7.26 -19.50
N GLY A 228 7.82 -8.03 -20.08
CA GLY A 228 8.91 -7.50 -20.89
C GLY A 228 10.11 -7.05 -20.09
N ILE A 229 10.08 -7.22 -18.76
CA ILE A 229 11.13 -6.80 -17.83
C ILE A 229 11.53 -8.00 -16.98
N MET A 230 12.83 -8.25 -16.87
CA MET A 230 13.37 -9.25 -15.95
C MET A 230 13.62 -8.60 -14.60
N PRO A 231 12.83 -8.94 -13.56
CA PRO A 231 12.97 -8.36 -12.23
C PRO A 231 14.27 -8.81 -11.55
N SER A 232 14.78 -7.99 -10.66
CA SER A 232 15.94 -8.28 -9.83
C SER A 232 15.83 -7.54 -8.50
N ASN A 233 16.38 -8.12 -7.44
CA ASN A 233 16.33 -7.57 -6.08
C ASN A 233 14.91 -7.43 -5.51
N SER A 234 14.84 -6.91 -4.27
CA SER A 234 13.57 -6.60 -3.62
C SER A 234 12.88 -5.43 -4.31
N GLN A 235 11.58 -5.54 -4.51
CA GLN A 235 10.74 -4.56 -5.19
C GLN A 235 9.29 -4.76 -4.78
N SER A 236 8.40 -3.88 -5.19
CA SER A 236 6.98 -4.01 -4.87
C SER A 236 6.07 -3.48 -5.96
N ALA A 237 4.83 -3.95 -5.94
CA ALA A 237 3.75 -3.46 -6.77
C ALA A 237 2.49 -3.24 -5.92
N THR A 238 1.59 -2.43 -6.43
CA THR A 238 0.25 -2.21 -5.86
C THR A 238 -0.77 -2.09 -6.96
N ILE A 239 -2.01 -2.51 -6.68
CA ILE A 239 -3.16 -2.20 -7.52
C ILE A 239 -3.92 -1.07 -6.85
N ASP A 240 -4.07 0.04 -7.55
CA ASP A 240 -4.96 1.11 -7.11
C ASP A 240 -6.41 0.63 -7.20
N LEU A 241 -7.05 0.45 -6.05
CA LEU A 241 -8.38 -0.14 -5.94
C LEU A 241 -9.49 0.74 -6.57
N ASN A 242 -9.21 2.02 -6.84
CA ASN A 242 -10.16 2.92 -7.48
C ASN A 242 -10.15 2.80 -8.99
N THR A 243 -8.95 2.76 -9.56
CA THR A 243 -8.77 2.73 -11.02
C THR A 243 -8.61 1.32 -11.56
N GLY A 244 -8.26 0.34 -10.70
CA GLY A 244 -7.91 -1.02 -11.09
C GLY A 244 -6.53 -1.13 -11.76
N LYS A 245 -5.73 -0.06 -11.78
CA LYS A 245 -4.41 -0.04 -12.40
C LYS A 245 -3.37 -0.63 -11.47
N MET A 246 -2.52 -1.49 -12.00
CA MET A 246 -1.36 -2.03 -11.28
C MET A 246 -0.14 -1.17 -11.56
N TYR A 247 0.47 -0.65 -10.49
CA TYR A 247 1.75 0.06 -10.52
C TYR A 247 2.85 -0.82 -9.93
N TRP A 248 4.00 -0.83 -10.59
CA TRP A 248 5.15 -1.63 -10.22
C TRP A 248 6.41 -0.77 -10.15
N ALA A 249 6.94 -0.57 -8.95
CA ALA A 249 8.24 0.03 -8.71
C ALA A 249 9.33 -1.02 -8.93
N ALA A 250 9.75 -1.16 -10.17
CA ALA A 250 10.61 -2.24 -10.64
C ALA A 250 12.10 -1.91 -10.52
N ILE A 251 12.89 -2.95 -10.29
CA ILE A 251 14.33 -2.97 -10.55
C ILE A 251 14.60 -4.11 -11.51
N ASN A 252 15.22 -3.81 -12.64
CA ASN A 252 15.56 -4.83 -13.62
C ASN A 252 16.94 -5.46 -13.34
N ASN A 253 17.29 -6.49 -14.10
CA ASN A 253 18.57 -7.19 -13.99
C ASN A 253 19.82 -6.35 -14.38
N LYS A 254 19.62 -5.11 -14.85
CA LYS A 254 20.66 -4.10 -15.08
C LYS A 254 20.77 -3.08 -13.95
N LEU A 255 20.04 -3.29 -12.85
CA LEU A 255 19.92 -2.38 -11.68
C LEU A 255 19.34 -1.00 -12.05
N GLN A 256 18.51 -0.92 -13.08
CA GLN A 256 17.76 0.27 -13.44
C GLN A 256 16.41 0.20 -12.74
N SER A 257 16.03 1.26 -12.06
CA SER A 257 14.76 1.39 -11.35
C SER A 257 13.81 2.32 -12.10
N ALA A 258 12.55 1.93 -12.18
CA ALA A 258 11.51 2.72 -12.82
C ALA A 258 10.12 2.34 -12.30
N LEU A 259 9.16 3.23 -12.47
CA LEU A 259 7.74 2.95 -12.28
C LEU A 259 7.12 2.47 -13.59
N TYR A 260 6.38 1.39 -13.52
CA TYR A 260 5.62 0.83 -14.64
C TYR A 260 4.14 0.71 -14.26
N GLU A 261 3.26 0.92 -15.25
CA GLU A 261 1.88 0.43 -15.22
C GLU A 261 1.84 -0.94 -15.88
N VAL A 262 1.28 -1.95 -15.18
CA VAL A 262 1.18 -3.32 -15.69
C VAL A 262 -0.27 -3.62 -16.08
N ASN A 263 -0.46 -4.03 -17.32
CA ASN A 263 -1.77 -4.41 -17.84
C ASN A 263 -2.17 -5.79 -17.30
N LEU A 264 -3.26 -5.86 -16.55
CA LEU A 264 -3.73 -7.09 -15.91
C LEU A 264 -4.32 -8.13 -16.87
N ASP A 265 -4.68 -7.74 -18.11
CA ASP A 265 -5.25 -8.67 -19.11
C ASP A 265 -4.17 -9.46 -19.86
N ASN A 266 -2.96 -8.89 -20.01
CA ASN A 266 -1.90 -9.48 -20.84
C ASN A 266 -0.49 -9.45 -20.22
N GLY A 267 -0.35 -8.90 -19.02
CA GLY A 267 0.90 -8.82 -18.26
C GLY A 267 1.86 -7.72 -18.70
N LYS A 268 1.64 -7.05 -19.83
CA LYS A 268 2.60 -6.10 -20.40
C LYS A 268 2.82 -4.89 -19.50
N ALA A 269 4.08 -4.57 -19.18
CA ALA A 269 4.46 -3.37 -18.46
C ALA A 269 4.72 -2.21 -19.42
N SER A 270 4.21 -1.03 -19.08
CA SER A 270 4.42 0.24 -19.77
C SER A 270 5.12 1.21 -18.84
N LEU A 271 6.21 1.84 -19.30
CA LEU A 271 6.97 2.80 -18.50
C LEU A 271 6.09 4.01 -18.17
N VAL A 272 6.01 4.35 -16.88
CA VAL A 272 5.39 5.58 -16.36
C VAL A 272 6.49 6.62 -16.10
N SER A 273 7.51 6.24 -15.31
CA SER A 273 8.61 7.14 -14.97
C SER A 273 9.92 6.37 -14.82
N ASP A 274 10.97 6.85 -15.46
CA ASP A 274 12.34 6.39 -15.21
C ASP A 274 12.87 7.12 -13.97
N TYR A 275 13.38 6.39 -12.99
CA TYR A 275 14.06 6.99 -11.86
C TYR A 275 15.51 7.26 -12.25
N ASP A 276 15.98 8.51 -12.15
CA ASP A 276 17.36 8.88 -12.46
C ASP A 276 18.41 8.28 -11.50
N GLU A 277 17.99 7.29 -10.72
CA GLU A 277 18.78 6.60 -9.70
C GLU A 277 18.30 5.16 -9.51
N THR A 278 19.15 4.30 -8.93
CA THR A 278 18.70 3.00 -8.45
C THR A 278 18.02 3.16 -7.10
N VAL A 279 16.74 2.79 -7.03
CA VAL A 279 15.90 2.89 -5.83
C VAL A 279 15.26 1.55 -5.54
N VAL A 280 15.24 1.13 -4.27
CA VAL A 280 14.42 0.01 -3.78
C VAL A 280 13.24 0.56 -3.00
N LEU A 281 12.04 0.34 -3.51
CA LEU A 281 10.78 0.68 -2.87
C LEU A 281 10.05 -0.61 -2.48
N LEU A 282 9.66 -0.71 -1.21
CA LEU A 282 8.91 -1.85 -0.66
C LEU A 282 7.55 -1.40 -0.15
N GLY A 283 6.59 -2.34 -0.15
CA GLY A 283 5.26 -2.07 0.36
C GLY A 283 4.60 -0.89 -0.38
N LEU A 284 4.73 -0.85 -1.71
CA LEU A 284 4.07 0.17 -2.53
C LEU A 284 2.56 0.14 -2.29
N TYR A 285 1.95 1.30 -2.10
CA TYR A 285 0.51 1.42 -1.91
C TYR A 285 -0.03 2.74 -2.43
N THR A 286 -1.32 2.76 -2.73
CA THR A 286 -2.11 3.97 -2.88
C THR A 286 -2.90 4.15 -1.59
N VAL A 287 -2.99 5.37 -1.08
CA VAL A 287 -4.05 5.67 -0.14
C VAL A 287 -5.33 5.68 -0.99
N PRO A 288 -6.35 4.88 -0.68
CA PRO A 288 -7.63 5.06 -1.32
C PRO A 288 -7.96 6.55 -1.24
N PRO A 289 -8.41 7.23 -2.32
CA PRO A 289 -8.94 8.57 -2.17
C PRO A 289 -9.92 8.45 -1.04
N ALA A 290 -9.68 9.27 -0.06
CA ALA A 290 -10.28 9.11 1.22
C ALA A 290 -11.75 8.71 1.07
N ALA A 291 -12.10 7.48 1.46
CA ALA A 291 -13.37 7.31 2.14
C ALA A 291 -13.54 8.41 3.23
N ALA A 292 -12.43 9.04 3.66
CA ALA A 292 -12.39 10.21 4.51
C ALA A 292 -13.13 11.43 3.95
N HIS A 293 -13.08 11.73 2.65
CA HIS A 293 -13.86 12.85 2.07
C HIS A 293 -15.36 12.57 2.09
N GLN A 294 -15.76 11.30 2.01
CA GLN A 294 -17.16 10.88 2.12
C GLN A 294 -17.49 10.25 3.48
N ALA A 295 -16.48 10.03 4.36
CA ALA A 295 -16.73 9.51 5.68
C ALA A 295 -17.68 10.44 6.43
N PRO A 296 -18.68 9.89 7.14
CA PRO A 296 -19.53 10.67 8.00
C PRO A 296 -18.71 11.47 9.01
N ALA A 297 -19.10 12.68 9.31
CA ALA A 297 -18.58 13.41 10.45
C ALA A 297 -18.85 12.64 11.75
N ALA A 298 -18.29 13.09 12.86
CA ALA A 298 -18.56 12.47 14.16
C ALA A 298 -20.06 12.55 14.50
N VAL A 299 -20.56 11.52 15.19
CA VAL A 299 -21.92 11.56 15.76
C VAL A 299 -22.03 12.72 16.77
N ASP A 300 -23.18 13.35 16.81
CA ASP A 300 -23.45 14.45 17.75
C ASP A 300 -24.38 13.98 18.88
N LYS A 301 -24.30 14.64 20.04
CA LYS A 301 -25.18 14.44 21.22
C LYS A 301 -25.24 13.00 21.70
N LEU A 302 -24.13 12.25 21.63
CA LEU A 302 -24.08 10.93 22.23
C LEU A 302 -24.41 11.02 23.73
N SER A 303 -25.46 10.32 24.14
CA SER A 303 -25.94 10.34 25.51
C SER A 303 -26.48 8.96 25.95
N VAL A 304 -26.46 8.76 27.25
CA VAL A 304 -27.06 7.58 27.90
C VAL A 304 -28.19 8.08 28.79
N ASN A 305 -29.41 7.75 28.43
CA ASN A 305 -30.62 8.21 29.10
C ASN A 305 -31.25 7.06 29.87
N TYR A 306 -31.07 7.05 31.20
CA TYR A 306 -31.64 6.01 32.08
C TYR A 306 -33.16 6.13 32.11
N THR A 307 -33.85 4.97 32.04
CA THR A 307 -35.31 4.92 32.04
C THR A 307 -35.91 5.24 33.41
N SER A 308 -35.14 5.01 34.48
CA SER A 308 -35.45 5.48 35.83
C SER A 308 -34.18 5.60 36.68
N PRO A 309 -34.19 6.42 37.74
CA PRO A 309 -33.02 6.60 38.64
C PRO A 309 -32.58 5.33 39.38
N GLU A 310 -33.47 4.35 39.49
CA GLU A 310 -33.24 3.11 40.25
C GLU A 310 -32.96 1.89 39.36
N ARG A 311 -32.87 2.09 38.04
CA ARG A 311 -32.65 1.04 37.07
C ARG A 311 -31.37 1.28 36.25
N LEU A 312 -30.72 0.21 35.89
CA LEU A 312 -29.56 0.21 35.01
C LEU A 312 -29.94 0.14 33.51
N ASP A 313 -31.27 0.08 33.23
CA ASP A 313 -31.79 0.13 31.88
C ASP A 313 -31.75 1.58 31.35
N ALA A 314 -31.15 1.75 30.19
CA ALA A 314 -30.99 3.05 29.55
C ALA A 314 -31.19 2.95 28.05
N ASN A 315 -31.40 4.10 27.41
CA ASN A 315 -31.27 4.25 25.94
C ASN A 315 -29.97 4.96 25.64
N ILE A 316 -29.16 4.37 24.78
CA ILE A 316 -28.01 5.01 24.15
C ILE A 316 -28.53 5.74 22.92
N THR A 317 -28.39 7.07 22.88
CA THR A 317 -28.91 7.91 21.80
C THR A 317 -27.83 8.81 21.24
N PHE A 318 -27.90 9.12 19.96
CA PHE A 318 -27.07 10.11 19.31
C PHE A 318 -27.77 10.65 18.05
N THR A 319 -27.29 11.79 17.54
CA THR A 319 -27.69 12.31 16.22
C THR A 319 -26.65 11.89 15.19
N ALA A 320 -27.09 11.19 14.13
CA ALA A 320 -26.21 10.86 13.01
C ALA A 320 -25.79 12.13 12.26
N PRO A 321 -24.58 12.21 11.75
CA PRO A 321 -24.13 13.36 10.98
C PRO A 321 -24.95 13.52 9.68
N ASP A 322 -25.23 14.75 9.27
CA ASP A 322 -25.81 15.12 7.98
C ASP A 322 -24.75 15.63 6.99
N LYS A 323 -23.48 15.54 7.42
CA LYS A 323 -22.32 15.99 6.64
C LYS A 323 -21.19 14.98 6.73
N THR A 324 -20.36 14.98 5.69
CA THR A 324 -19.06 14.29 5.71
C THR A 324 -18.09 15.03 6.62
N PHE A 325 -16.95 14.40 6.93
CA PHE A 325 -15.87 15.02 7.70
C PHE A 325 -15.41 16.35 7.09
N GLU A 326 -15.48 16.52 5.76
CA GLU A 326 -15.12 17.75 5.06
C GLU A 326 -16.26 18.77 4.93
N GLY A 327 -17.44 18.43 5.39
CA GLY A 327 -18.59 19.33 5.44
C GLY A 327 -19.55 19.23 4.26
N ASP A 328 -19.33 18.32 3.32
CA ASP A 328 -20.25 18.03 2.23
C ASP A 328 -21.51 17.35 2.76
N LYS A 329 -22.63 17.58 2.07
CA LYS A 329 -23.91 16.98 2.45
C LYS A 329 -23.85 15.47 2.37
N LEU A 330 -24.23 14.80 3.45
CA LEU A 330 -24.34 13.36 3.55
C LEU A 330 -25.79 12.94 3.37
N GLU A 331 -26.05 11.98 2.50
CA GLU A 331 -27.38 11.47 2.21
C GLU A 331 -27.40 9.93 2.32
N GLY A 332 -28.57 9.36 2.60
CA GLY A 332 -28.77 7.93 2.65
C GLY A 332 -28.72 7.34 4.05
N SER A 333 -28.53 6.02 4.12
CA SER A 333 -28.51 5.25 5.35
C SER A 333 -27.06 4.95 5.74
N LEU A 334 -26.74 5.15 7.01
CA LEU A 334 -25.43 4.89 7.60
C LEU A 334 -25.49 3.65 8.45
N GLU A 335 -24.44 2.83 8.42
CA GLU A 335 -24.27 1.70 9.36
C GLU A 335 -23.87 2.21 10.74
N VAL A 336 -24.43 1.62 11.79
CA VAL A 336 -24.17 2.00 13.18
C VAL A 336 -23.40 0.90 13.90
N SER A 337 -22.35 1.30 14.62
CA SER A 337 -21.61 0.44 15.56
C SER A 337 -21.52 1.12 16.92
N ILE A 338 -21.97 0.46 17.96
CA ILE A 338 -21.87 0.93 19.34
C ILE A 338 -21.01 -0.04 20.14
N TYR A 339 -20.14 0.52 20.97
CA TYR A 339 -19.28 -0.21 21.89
C TYR A 339 -19.55 0.25 23.32
N VAL A 340 -19.63 -0.69 24.23
CA VAL A 340 -19.63 -0.45 25.68
C VAL A 340 -18.44 -1.20 26.26
N ASP A 341 -17.55 -0.50 26.95
CA ASP A 341 -16.30 -1.03 27.50
C ASP A 341 -15.48 -1.83 26.48
N HIS A 342 -15.37 -1.28 25.25
CA HIS A 342 -14.68 -1.88 24.10
C HIS A 342 -15.33 -3.15 23.51
N GLN A 343 -16.51 -3.53 23.95
CA GLN A 343 -17.28 -4.65 23.39
C GLN A 343 -18.36 -4.12 22.45
N LYS A 344 -18.37 -4.62 21.20
CA LYS A 344 -19.38 -4.25 20.19
C LYS A 344 -20.74 -4.83 20.58
N LEU A 345 -21.77 -3.98 20.58
CA LEU A 345 -23.14 -4.40 20.82
C LEU A 345 -23.74 -5.08 19.58
N THR A 346 -24.57 -6.07 19.81
CA THR A 346 -25.47 -6.60 18.79
C THR A 346 -26.72 -5.71 18.75
N LEU A 347 -26.92 -5.01 17.65
CA LEU A 347 -28.05 -4.09 17.47
C LEU A 347 -29.17 -4.79 16.70
N GLU A 348 -30.43 -4.60 17.09
CA GLU A 348 -31.61 -5.09 16.34
C GLU A 348 -31.75 -4.34 15.01
N ASN A 349 -31.45 -3.03 15.03
CA ASN A 349 -31.33 -2.20 13.83
C ASN A 349 -29.97 -1.50 13.87
N ALA A 350 -29.09 -1.82 12.93
CA ALA A 350 -27.75 -1.30 12.86
C ALA A 350 -27.61 -0.19 11.79
N THR A 351 -28.71 0.50 11.44
CA THR A 351 -28.69 1.57 10.43
C THR A 351 -29.46 2.80 10.91
N VAL A 352 -29.02 3.99 10.44
CA VAL A 352 -29.66 5.27 10.69
C VAL A 352 -29.57 6.14 9.45
N VAL A 353 -30.59 6.95 9.17
CA VAL A 353 -30.54 7.93 8.07
C VAL A 353 -29.66 9.11 8.49
N ALA A 354 -28.86 9.65 7.56
CA ALA A 354 -28.03 10.82 7.80
C ALA A 354 -28.88 12.00 8.37
N GLY A 355 -28.39 12.60 9.45
CA GLY A 355 -29.07 13.68 10.18
C GLY A 355 -30.19 13.21 11.14
N ALA A 356 -30.54 11.93 11.15
CA ALA A 356 -31.59 11.41 12.03
C ALA A 356 -31.06 11.03 13.43
N GLU A 357 -31.96 10.97 14.38
CA GLU A 357 -31.66 10.46 15.73
C GLU A 357 -31.66 8.91 15.72
N PHE A 358 -30.64 8.33 16.33
CA PHE A 358 -30.53 6.90 16.61
C PHE A 358 -30.77 6.64 18.09
N SER A 359 -31.45 5.52 18.41
CA SER A 359 -31.68 5.10 19.79
C SER A 359 -31.67 3.58 19.88
N THR A 360 -30.98 3.04 20.88
CA THR A 360 -30.98 1.61 21.19
C THR A 360 -31.03 1.39 22.68
N PRO A 361 -31.86 0.44 23.19
CA PRO A 361 -31.88 0.10 24.61
C PRO A 361 -30.61 -0.70 24.98
N TYR A 362 -30.15 -0.49 26.21
CA TYR A 362 -29.05 -1.25 26.81
C TYR A 362 -29.20 -1.28 28.32
N THR A 363 -28.92 -2.45 28.94
CA THR A 363 -28.89 -2.60 30.38
C THR A 363 -27.43 -2.60 30.85
N PHE A 364 -27.04 -1.58 31.61
CA PHE A 364 -25.71 -1.49 32.19
C PHE A 364 -25.56 -2.38 33.42
N THR A 365 -24.32 -2.62 33.83
CA THR A 365 -24.01 -3.14 35.17
C THR A 365 -23.73 -1.97 36.12
N GLU A 366 -23.53 -2.23 37.41
CA GLU A 366 -23.06 -1.19 38.33
C GLU A 366 -21.61 -0.83 38.02
N GLY A 367 -21.29 0.48 37.99
CA GLY A 367 -19.96 0.96 37.77
C GLY A 367 -19.87 2.13 36.79
N THR A 368 -18.65 2.43 36.35
CA THR A 368 -18.37 3.42 35.31
C THR A 368 -18.17 2.71 33.98
N HIS A 369 -18.87 3.15 32.95
CA HIS A 369 -18.81 2.57 31.62
C HIS A 369 -18.36 3.58 30.58
N LYS A 370 -17.61 3.12 29.58
CA LYS A 370 -17.26 3.88 28.37
C LYS A 370 -18.19 3.48 27.24
N VAL A 371 -18.91 4.47 26.68
CA VAL A 371 -19.76 4.25 25.51
C VAL A 371 -19.16 4.97 24.30
N GLU A 372 -19.04 4.26 23.20
CA GLU A 372 -18.54 4.79 21.92
C GLU A 372 -19.53 4.45 20.81
N ALA A 373 -19.84 5.42 19.95
CA ALA A 373 -20.71 5.24 18.81
C ALA A 373 -20.00 5.68 17.52
N PHE A 374 -20.10 4.85 16.49
CA PHE A 374 -19.52 5.09 15.18
C PHE A 374 -20.58 4.91 14.11
N VAL A 375 -20.46 5.67 13.03
CA VAL A 375 -21.26 5.51 11.83
C VAL A 375 -20.35 5.39 10.61
N SER A 376 -20.78 4.60 9.63
CA SER A 376 -20.07 4.43 8.36
C SER A 376 -21.03 4.39 7.18
N ASN A 377 -20.53 4.67 5.97
CA ASN A 377 -21.28 4.57 4.71
C ASN A 377 -21.34 3.12 4.25
#